data_617808577d3ded712a919392138e8193
#
_entry.id   617808577d3ded712a919392138e8193
#
_cell.length_a   1.000
_cell.length_b   1.000
_cell.length_c   1.000
_cell.angle_alpha   90.00
_cell.angle_beta   90.00
_cell.angle_gamma   90.00
#
_symmetry.space_group_name_H-M   'P 1'
#
loop_
_entity.id
_entity.type
_entity.pdbx_description
1 polymer ?
#
loop_
_entity_poly.entity_id
_entity_poly.type
_entity_poly.pdbx_seq_one_letter_code
_entity_poly.pdbx_strand_id
1 'polypeptide(L)'
;MIKRIVFCIALIFLIFTPCASALTVVSTTTVLWDPVQAVGGEKVEAIYVADPTICPHMQSDIIPNRIQMQQEFIRNADLFVAHNGTMDKDYVMPYIDDFVEANEYGSVEWRTLENPAMTWNSPTTAKDLAREVAGWLMEADPANKEYYEARLDDYLTDIDSADLTEEERALITGQDVIVMVWQQDAAENWLGLNTVTIFAPEFYQGGKFTPVKIVDDIRENPVKYQNVKYIIENMQSGELAKGIHEYLETQADVSADRVIFTNYPKSLPGVDTLPDVLRYNKNLVMQAGTVAGPAGNQQAAPSATAAPVGIAATLGSIGAVLLLYGRRN
;
A
#
# COMPACT_ATOMS: atom_id res chain seq x y z
N MET A 1 39.73 35.91 36.24
CA MET A 1 38.28 36.06 36.02
C MET A 1 37.88 35.81 34.58
N ILE A 2 38.52 36.38 33.57
CA ILE A 2 38.18 36.28 32.16
C ILE A 2 38.16 34.83 31.65
N LYS A 3 39.13 33.95 32.03
CA LYS A 3 39.13 32.53 31.60
C LYS A 3 37.96 31.70 32.10
N ARG A 4 37.40 32.04 33.29
CA ARG A 4 36.18 31.36 33.80
C ARG A 4 34.91 31.81 33.10
N ILE A 5 34.84 33.07 32.69
CA ILE A 5 33.70 33.64 31.95
C ILE A 5 33.66 33.04 30.52
N VAL A 6 34.79 32.91 29.84
CA VAL A 6 34.88 32.29 28.52
C VAL A 6 34.47 30.81 28.55
N PHE A 7 34.84 30.09 29.63
CA PHE A 7 34.44 28.67 29.78
C PHE A 7 32.94 28.51 30.03
N CYS A 8 32.32 29.40 30.83
CA CYS A 8 30.87 29.39 31.04
C CYS A 8 30.09 29.79 29.79
N ILE A 9 30.58 30.70 28.95
CA ILE A 9 29.93 31.07 27.67
C ILE A 9 30.02 29.93 26.68
N ALA A 10 31.17 29.21 26.59
CA ALA A 10 31.34 28.04 25.75
C ALA A 10 30.42 26.87 26.19
N LEU A 11 30.21 26.71 27.52
CA LEU A 11 29.33 25.66 28.04
C LEU A 11 27.83 25.97 27.78
N ILE A 12 27.44 27.25 27.75
CA ILE A 12 26.07 27.67 27.42
C ILE A 12 25.76 27.47 25.93
N PHE A 13 26.71 27.66 25.04
CA PHE A 13 26.57 27.36 23.60
C PHE A 13 26.43 25.86 23.29
N LEU A 14 26.94 24.96 24.14
CA LEU A 14 26.80 23.53 24.00
C LEU A 14 25.42 22.98 24.44
N ILE A 15 24.60 23.78 25.13
CA ILE A 15 23.29 23.35 25.65
C ILE A 15 22.13 23.76 24.72
N PHE A 16 22.37 24.68 23.80
CA PHE A 16 21.39 25.09 22.79
C PHE A 16 21.71 24.47 21.40
N THR A 17 21.86 23.14 21.35
CA THR A 17 21.57 22.47 20.07
C THR A 17 20.03 22.49 19.93
N PRO A 18 19.46 23.19 18.94
CA PRO A 18 18.06 23.04 18.67
C PRO A 18 17.82 21.54 18.44
N CYS A 19 16.97 20.94 19.26
CA CYS A 19 16.47 19.60 18.95
C CYS A 19 15.72 19.79 17.63
N ALA A 20 16.33 19.41 16.52
CA ALA A 20 15.64 19.41 15.24
C ALA A 20 14.44 18.47 15.42
N SER A 21 13.23 19.04 15.43
CA SER A 21 12.01 18.26 15.40
C SER A 21 12.03 17.40 14.13
N ALA A 22 11.61 16.15 14.23
CA ALA A 22 11.42 15.35 13.03
C ALA A 22 10.40 16.02 12.10
N LEU A 23 10.62 15.95 10.79
CA LEU A 23 9.67 16.42 9.79
C LEU A 23 8.40 15.57 9.86
N THR A 24 7.23 16.19 9.99
CA THR A 24 5.96 15.47 10.06
C THR A 24 5.29 15.39 8.70
N VAL A 25 5.02 14.15 8.24
CA VAL A 25 4.53 13.89 6.87
C VAL A 25 3.20 13.14 6.89
N VAL A 26 2.20 13.68 6.19
CA VAL A 26 0.93 13.00 5.92
C VAL A 26 0.94 12.45 4.50
N SER A 27 0.78 11.15 4.37
CA SER A 27 0.67 10.46 3.08
C SER A 27 -0.76 10.01 2.81
N THR A 28 -1.20 10.12 1.56
CA THR A 28 -2.51 9.60 1.16
C THR A 28 -2.57 8.08 1.27
N THR A 29 -1.49 7.37 0.95
CA THR A 29 -1.42 5.91 0.86
C THR A 29 -0.15 5.36 1.51
N THR A 30 -0.14 4.05 1.79
CA THR A 30 1.06 3.35 2.27
C THR A 30 2.16 3.24 1.22
N VAL A 31 1.84 3.37 -0.05
CA VAL A 31 2.80 3.36 -1.16
C VAL A 31 3.78 4.54 -1.09
N LEU A 32 3.26 5.73 -0.75
CA LEU A 32 4.10 6.92 -0.53
C LEU A 32 4.65 6.97 0.89
N TRP A 33 3.89 6.48 1.87
CA TRP A 33 4.32 6.43 3.26
C TRP A 33 5.59 5.57 3.45
N ASP A 34 5.70 4.45 2.76
CA ASP A 34 6.85 3.56 2.92
C ASP A 34 8.19 4.21 2.52
N PRO A 35 8.38 4.76 1.30
CA PRO A 35 9.61 5.47 0.97
C PRO A 35 9.82 6.73 1.85
N VAL A 36 8.77 7.42 2.30
CA VAL A 36 8.89 8.51 3.28
C VAL A 36 9.54 8.01 4.58
N GLN A 37 9.07 6.88 5.11
CA GLN A 37 9.63 6.28 6.33
C GLN A 37 11.02 5.69 6.10
N ALA A 38 11.23 4.97 4.99
CA ALA A 38 12.50 4.32 4.69
C ALA A 38 13.62 5.35 4.51
N VAL A 39 13.39 6.39 3.74
CA VAL A 39 14.36 7.46 3.47
C VAL A 39 14.43 8.44 4.64
N GLY A 40 13.28 8.78 5.24
CA GLY A 40 13.19 9.73 6.35
C GLY A 40 13.83 9.22 7.63
N GLY A 41 13.71 7.92 7.92
CA GLY A 41 14.26 7.28 9.12
C GLY A 41 13.86 8.03 10.41
N GLU A 42 14.83 8.32 11.27
CA GLU A 42 14.61 9.05 12.54
C GLU A 42 14.37 10.57 12.36
N LYS A 43 14.54 11.10 11.16
CA LYS A 43 14.34 12.52 10.85
C LYS A 43 12.91 12.81 10.40
N VAL A 44 12.09 11.78 10.20
CA VAL A 44 10.72 11.90 9.72
C VAL A 44 9.77 11.10 10.61
N GLU A 45 8.64 11.70 10.95
CA GLU A 45 7.48 11.03 11.50
C GLU A 45 6.38 11.04 10.42
N ALA A 46 5.83 9.91 10.04
CA ALA A 46 4.84 9.88 8.97
C ALA A 46 3.64 9.00 9.29
N ILE A 47 2.48 9.46 8.82
CA ILE A 47 1.23 8.69 8.85
C ILE A 47 0.70 8.50 7.42
N TYR A 48 -0.21 7.54 7.26
CA TYR A 48 -0.99 7.35 6.03
C TYR A 48 -2.49 7.32 6.33
N VAL A 49 -3.29 7.78 5.36
CA VAL A 49 -4.73 7.96 5.56
C VAL A 49 -5.53 6.77 5.02
N ALA A 50 -5.32 6.36 3.77
CA ALA A 50 -6.08 5.26 3.18
C ALA A 50 -5.69 3.90 3.80
N ASP A 51 -6.68 3.04 4.04
CA ASP A 51 -6.45 1.66 4.48
C ASP A 51 -5.85 0.84 3.32
N PRO A 52 -4.70 0.14 3.51
CA PRO A 52 -4.04 -0.58 2.43
C PRO A 52 -4.75 -1.88 2.00
N THR A 53 -5.71 -2.34 2.77
CA THR A 53 -6.39 -3.62 2.49
C THR A 53 -7.48 -3.52 1.43
N ILE A 54 -7.97 -2.30 1.17
CA ILE A 54 -9.03 -2.02 0.19
C ILE A 54 -8.64 -0.84 -0.70
N CYS A 55 -9.17 -0.81 -1.94
CA CYS A 55 -8.93 0.33 -2.83
C CYS A 55 -9.55 1.62 -2.26
N PRO A 56 -8.86 2.78 -2.31
CA PRO A 56 -9.34 4.05 -1.75
C PRO A 56 -10.75 4.46 -2.21
N HIS A 57 -11.15 4.15 -3.46
CA HIS A 57 -12.50 4.47 -3.94
C HIS A 57 -13.65 3.75 -3.20
N MET A 58 -13.31 2.73 -2.39
CA MET A 58 -14.27 1.98 -1.58
C MET A 58 -14.25 2.40 -0.09
N GLN A 59 -13.54 3.48 0.25
CA GLN A 59 -13.26 3.87 1.63
C GLN A 59 -13.98 5.15 2.07
N SER A 60 -15.13 5.49 1.47
CA SER A 60 -15.87 6.73 1.78
C SER A 60 -16.18 6.92 3.26
N ASP A 61 -16.37 5.83 4.01
CA ASP A 61 -16.65 5.86 5.46
C ASP A 61 -15.37 5.68 6.31
N ILE A 62 -14.32 5.09 5.74
CA ILE A 62 -13.08 4.78 6.45
C ILE A 62 -12.17 6.00 6.51
N ILE A 63 -11.96 6.68 5.39
CA ILE A 63 -11.04 7.81 5.26
C ILE A 63 -11.40 8.95 6.22
N PRO A 64 -12.66 9.45 6.30
CA PRO A 64 -13.01 10.51 7.24
C PRO A 64 -12.75 10.13 8.71
N ASN A 65 -13.05 8.87 9.08
CA ASN A 65 -12.81 8.39 10.43
C ASN A 65 -11.31 8.35 10.77
N ARG A 66 -10.47 7.90 9.84
CA ARG A 66 -9.02 7.85 10.03
C ARG A 66 -8.41 9.26 10.12
N ILE A 67 -8.88 10.20 9.31
CA ILE A 67 -8.51 11.63 9.41
C ILE A 67 -8.86 12.16 10.80
N GLN A 68 -10.07 11.92 11.28
CA GLN A 68 -10.50 12.37 12.60
C GLN A 68 -9.64 11.76 13.74
N MET A 69 -9.27 10.49 13.63
CA MET A 69 -8.39 9.84 14.63
C MET A 69 -6.96 10.41 14.61
N GLN A 70 -6.51 10.96 13.49
CA GLN A 70 -5.16 11.49 13.28
C GLN A 70 -5.13 13.03 13.27
N GLN A 71 -6.19 13.69 13.73
CA GLN A 71 -6.38 15.14 13.62
C GLN A 71 -5.20 15.97 14.14
N GLU A 72 -4.62 15.61 15.28
CA GLU A 72 -3.50 16.35 15.87
C GLU A 72 -2.23 16.24 15.03
N PHE A 73 -2.01 15.09 14.39
CA PHE A 73 -0.90 14.91 13.48
C PHE A 73 -1.10 15.72 12.19
N ILE A 74 -2.29 15.65 11.59
CA ILE A 74 -2.66 16.39 10.37
C ILE A 74 -2.56 17.90 10.60
N ARG A 75 -3.03 18.38 11.76
CA ARG A 75 -2.95 19.80 12.14
C ARG A 75 -1.52 20.35 12.18
N ASN A 76 -0.56 19.51 12.59
CA ASN A 76 0.83 19.92 12.79
C ASN A 76 1.75 19.38 11.69
N ALA A 77 1.21 18.88 10.59
CA ALA A 77 2.00 18.31 9.52
C ALA A 77 2.77 19.38 8.74
N ASP A 78 4.05 19.10 8.50
CA ASP A 78 4.95 19.97 7.72
C ASP A 78 4.81 19.69 6.22
N LEU A 79 4.42 18.45 5.83
CA LEU A 79 4.39 18.01 4.45
C LEU A 79 3.21 17.07 4.20
N PHE A 80 2.51 17.28 3.08
CA PHE A 80 1.46 16.41 2.58
C PHE A 80 1.88 15.83 1.22
N VAL A 81 1.82 14.50 1.08
CA VAL A 81 2.26 13.80 -0.13
C VAL A 81 1.14 12.95 -0.72
N ALA A 82 0.98 13.02 -2.06
CA ALA A 82 -0.06 12.32 -2.80
C ALA A 82 0.43 11.89 -4.19
N HIS A 83 -0.19 10.85 -4.75
CA HIS A 83 0.04 10.49 -6.15
C HIS A 83 -0.56 11.53 -7.11
N ASN A 84 -1.65 12.19 -6.69
CA ASN A 84 -2.51 13.04 -7.53
C ASN A 84 -3.08 12.28 -8.74
N GLY A 85 -3.20 10.97 -8.61
CA GLY A 85 -3.85 10.07 -9.56
C GLY A 85 -5.31 9.81 -9.19
N THR A 86 -6.06 9.14 -10.06
CA THR A 86 -7.49 8.83 -9.83
C THR A 86 -7.78 8.14 -8.51
N MET A 87 -6.80 7.43 -7.96
CA MET A 87 -6.95 6.66 -6.73
C MET A 87 -7.05 7.58 -5.49
N ASP A 88 -6.15 8.56 -5.34
CA ASP A 88 -6.11 9.43 -4.16
C ASP A 88 -6.63 10.85 -4.44
N LYS A 89 -6.47 11.34 -5.67
CA LYS A 89 -6.96 12.66 -6.09
C LYS A 89 -8.46 12.83 -5.85
N ASP A 90 -9.24 11.81 -6.22
CA ASP A 90 -10.69 11.88 -6.15
C ASP A 90 -11.26 11.31 -4.85
N TYR A 91 -10.49 10.47 -4.14
CA TYR A 91 -11.00 9.67 -3.01
C TYR A 91 -10.29 9.88 -1.67
N VAL A 92 -9.13 10.56 -1.62
CA VAL A 92 -8.40 10.80 -0.37
C VAL A 92 -8.11 12.28 -0.16
N MET A 93 -7.50 12.94 -1.14
CA MET A 93 -7.11 14.34 -1.05
C MET A 93 -8.27 15.27 -0.66
N PRO A 94 -9.46 15.18 -1.29
CA PRO A 94 -10.58 16.08 -0.95
C PRO A 94 -11.02 15.97 0.51
N TYR A 95 -10.99 14.78 1.10
CA TYR A 95 -11.35 14.59 2.51
C TYR A 95 -10.36 15.26 3.46
N ILE A 96 -9.07 15.28 3.11
CA ILE A 96 -8.03 15.96 3.89
C ILE A 96 -8.18 17.48 3.74
N ASP A 97 -8.37 17.96 2.51
CA ASP A 97 -8.56 19.38 2.22
C ASP A 97 -9.79 19.93 2.96
N ASP A 98 -10.93 19.26 2.85
CA ASP A 98 -12.19 19.63 3.53
C ASP A 98 -12.02 19.63 5.07
N PHE A 99 -11.28 18.64 5.60
CA PHE A 99 -11.04 18.56 7.03
C PHE A 99 -10.17 19.71 7.54
N VAL A 100 -9.09 20.04 6.82
CA VAL A 100 -8.17 21.11 7.16
C VAL A 100 -8.87 22.47 7.07
N GLU A 101 -9.68 22.71 6.04
CA GLU A 101 -10.47 23.92 5.87
C GLU A 101 -11.55 24.06 6.96
N ALA A 102 -12.33 23.00 7.21
CA ALA A 102 -13.42 23.02 8.18
C ALA A 102 -12.95 23.25 9.63
N ASN A 103 -11.69 22.91 9.94
CA ASN A 103 -11.11 23.13 11.26
C ASN A 103 -10.22 24.39 11.35
N GLU A 104 -10.18 25.21 10.30
CA GLU A 104 -9.37 26.44 10.25
C GLU A 104 -7.86 26.18 10.46
N TYR A 105 -7.34 25.02 9.99
CA TYR A 105 -5.91 24.67 10.09
C TYR A 105 -5.06 25.28 8.97
N GLY A 106 -5.67 26.01 8.05
CA GLY A 106 -5.02 26.64 6.90
C GLY A 106 -5.37 25.98 5.58
N SER A 107 -4.41 25.81 4.70
CA SER A 107 -4.56 25.11 3.41
C SER A 107 -3.49 24.06 3.27
N VAL A 108 -3.81 22.96 2.58
CA VAL A 108 -2.85 21.89 2.28
C VAL A 108 -2.01 22.26 1.06
N GLU A 109 -0.69 22.25 1.21
CA GLU A 109 0.24 22.31 0.09
C GLU A 109 0.72 20.89 -0.25
N TRP A 110 0.13 20.32 -1.30
CA TRP A 110 0.44 18.97 -1.72
C TRP A 110 1.76 18.88 -2.49
N ARG A 111 2.61 17.93 -2.08
CA ARG A 111 3.67 17.39 -2.96
C ARG A 111 3.10 16.19 -3.70
N THR A 112 3.15 16.23 -5.01
CA THR A 112 2.53 15.20 -5.86
C THR A 112 3.51 14.68 -6.88
N LEU A 113 3.29 13.43 -7.33
CA LEU A 113 4.12 12.84 -8.38
C LEU A 113 4.04 13.65 -9.67
N GLU A 114 5.18 13.82 -10.32
CA GLU A 114 5.26 14.43 -11.67
C GLU A 114 4.42 13.65 -12.68
N ASN A 115 4.42 12.32 -12.56
CA ASN A 115 3.56 11.44 -13.33
C ASN A 115 2.48 10.80 -12.44
N PRO A 116 1.26 11.33 -12.38
CA PRO A 116 0.17 10.76 -11.59
C PRO A 116 -0.24 9.33 -11.96
N ALA A 117 0.16 8.87 -13.15
CA ALA A 117 -0.07 7.51 -13.64
C ALA A 117 1.12 6.56 -13.37
N MET A 118 2.15 7.02 -12.64
CA MET A 118 3.28 6.19 -12.26
C MET A 118 2.81 4.95 -11.50
N THR A 119 3.29 3.79 -11.92
CA THR A 119 3.13 2.53 -11.20
C THR A 119 4.26 2.37 -10.17
N TRP A 120 4.13 1.41 -9.26
CA TRP A 120 5.14 1.13 -8.22
C TRP A 120 5.33 -0.38 -7.99
N ASN A 121 4.75 -1.19 -8.84
CA ASN A 121 4.67 -2.64 -8.70
C ASN A 121 5.74 -3.39 -9.53
N SER A 122 6.80 -2.70 -9.89
CA SER A 122 8.05 -3.27 -10.40
C SER A 122 9.26 -2.63 -9.71
N PRO A 123 10.45 -3.28 -9.64
CA PRO A 123 11.64 -2.69 -9.03
C PRO A 123 12.03 -1.36 -9.66
N THR A 124 11.91 -1.22 -10.97
CA THR A 124 12.24 0.02 -11.68
C THR A 124 11.34 1.17 -11.24
N THR A 125 10.03 0.97 -11.31
CA THR A 125 9.05 2.02 -10.97
C THR A 125 9.02 2.32 -9.47
N ALA A 126 9.24 1.32 -8.60
CA ALA A 126 9.40 1.53 -7.17
C ALA A 126 10.63 2.40 -6.82
N LYS A 127 11.76 2.20 -7.53
CA LYS A 127 12.95 3.05 -7.36
C LYS A 127 12.72 4.47 -7.85
N ASP A 128 12.00 4.67 -8.93
CA ASP A 128 11.68 6.01 -9.44
C ASP A 128 10.78 6.75 -8.46
N LEU A 129 9.75 6.08 -7.91
CA LEU A 129 8.91 6.61 -6.84
C LEU A 129 9.75 7.00 -5.60
N ALA A 130 10.66 6.13 -5.17
CA ALA A 130 11.51 6.38 -4.01
C ALA A 130 12.41 7.61 -4.20
N ARG A 131 12.97 7.82 -5.40
CA ARG A 131 13.80 8.99 -5.73
C ARG A 131 12.99 10.29 -5.70
N GLU A 132 11.76 10.25 -6.23
CA GLU A 132 10.89 11.43 -6.23
C GLU A 132 10.49 11.82 -4.80
N VAL A 133 10.07 10.84 -3.98
CA VAL A 133 9.76 11.06 -2.56
C VAL A 133 10.97 11.59 -1.78
N ALA A 134 12.16 11.02 -2.01
CA ALA A 134 13.39 11.50 -1.39
C ALA A 134 13.68 12.95 -1.76
N GLY A 135 13.43 13.36 -3.01
CA GLY A 135 13.52 14.73 -3.46
C GLY A 135 12.66 15.68 -2.63
N TRP A 136 11.41 15.30 -2.35
CA TRP A 136 10.53 16.11 -1.52
C TRP A 136 11.02 16.28 -0.08
N LEU A 137 11.58 15.22 0.52
CA LEU A 137 12.16 15.29 1.86
C LEU A 137 13.39 16.21 1.91
N MET A 138 14.28 16.11 0.89
CA MET A 138 15.47 16.95 0.78
C MET A 138 15.13 18.43 0.56
N GLU A 139 14.03 18.73 -0.14
CA GLU A 139 13.53 20.09 -0.34
C GLU A 139 12.89 20.65 0.93
N ALA A 140 12.12 19.83 1.66
CA ALA A 140 11.44 20.24 2.88
C ALA A 140 12.40 20.40 4.06
N ASP A 141 13.47 19.57 4.12
CA ASP A 141 14.48 19.59 5.18
C ASP A 141 15.90 19.51 4.61
N PRO A 142 16.42 20.62 4.02
CA PRO A 142 17.73 20.66 3.40
C PRO A 142 18.89 20.41 4.36
N ALA A 143 18.67 20.61 5.67
CA ALA A 143 19.71 20.40 6.69
C ALA A 143 20.08 18.92 6.86
N ASN A 144 19.16 18.00 6.53
CA ASN A 144 19.35 16.56 6.62
C ASN A 144 19.51 15.90 5.23
N LYS A 145 19.81 16.66 4.18
CA LYS A 145 19.93 16.16 2.80
C LYS A 145 20.85 14.95 2.67
N GLU A 146 22.07 15.03 3.19
CA GLU A 146 23.06 13.95 3.11
C GLU A 146 22.58 12.67 3.83
N TYR A 147 21.81 12.82 4.90
CA TYR A 147 21.18 11.70 5.61
C TYR A 147 20.15 11.02 4.72
N TYR A 148 19.28 11.80 4.05
CA TYR A 148 18.26 11.25 3.14
C TYR A 148 18.89 10.59 1.92
N GLU A 149 19.97 11.15 1.35
CA GLU A 149 20.71 10.56 0.23
C GLU A 149 21.26 9.17 0.61
N ALA A 150 21.91 9.04 1.76
CA ALA A 150 22.43 7.76 2.24
C ALA A 150 21.32 6.72 2.48
N ARG A 151 20.20 7.15 3.08
CA ARG A 151 19.04 6.27 3.32
C ARG A 151 18.35 5.86 2.03
N LEU A 152 18.29 6.75 1.05
CA LEU A 152 17.77 6.43 -0.28
C LEU A 152 18.60 5.31 -0.94
N ASP A 153 19.93 5.40 -0.90
CA ASP A 153 20.81 4.38 -1.47
C ASP A 153 20.59 3.00 -0.83
N ASP A 154 20.43 2.97 0.50
CA ASP A 154 20.09 1.75 1.23
C ASP A 154 18.74 1.18 0.78
N TYR A 155 17.72 2.04 0.65
CA TYR A 155 16.37 1.63 0.25
C TYR A 155 16.31 1.16 -1.21
N LEU A 156 17.02 1.82 -2.13
CA LEU A 156 17.16 1.37 -3.52
C LEU A 156 17.83 0.00 -3.62
N THR A 157 18.82 -0.27 -2.76
CA THR A 157 19.47 -1.57 -2.67
C THR A 157 18.50 -2.65 -2.19
N ASP A 158 17.62 -2.33 -1.23
CA ASP A 158 16.60 -3.27 -0.75
C ASP A 158 15.56 -3.58 -1.84
N ILE A 159 15.14 -2.56 -2.61
CA ILE A 159 14.26 -2.76 -3.79
C ILE A 159 14.96 -3.68 -4.82
N ASP A 160 16.25 -3.45 -5.13
CA ASP A 160 16.99 -4.30 -6.07
C ASP A 160 17.10 -5.76 -5.58
N SER A 161 17.18 -5.98 -4.27
CA SER A 161 17.18 -7.33 -3.70
C SER A 161 15.87 -8.11 -3.88
N ALA A 162 14.77 -7.39 -4.16
CA ALA A 162 13.47 -7.97 -4.45
C ALA A 162 13.28 -8.37 -5.93
N ASP A 163 14.18 -7.96 -6.83
CA ASP A 163 14.10 -8.29 -8.26
C ASP A 163 14.26 -9.79 -8.52
N LEU A 164 13.95 -10.20 -9.72
CA LEU A 164 14.18 -11.57 -10.23
C LEU A 164 15.68 -11.81 -10.44
N THR A 165 16.17 -12.95 -9.98
CA THR A 165 17.45 -13.47 -10.47
C THR A 165 17.34 -13.89 -11.94
N GLU A 166 18.48 -14.13 -12.61
CA GLU A 166 18.47 -14.63 -14.00
C GLU A 166 17.81 -16.00 -14.10
N GLU A 167 18.03 -16.87 -13.11
CA GLU A 167 17.42 -18.19 -13.02
C GLU A 167 15.90 -18.11 -12.85
N GLU A 168 15.43 -17.24 -11.93
CA GLU A 168 13.99 -17.01 -11.73
C GLU A 168 13.33 -16.46 -12.98
N ARG A 169 13.96 -15.48 -13.62
CA ARG A 169 13.48 -14.89 -14.88
C ARG A 169 13.35 -15.91 -15.99
N ALA A 170 14.35 -16.80 -16.14
CA ALA A 170 14.33 -17.86 -17.16
C ALA A 170 13.18 -18.86 -16.99
N LEU A 171 12.68 -19.05 -15.74
CA LEU A 171 11.58 -19.97 -15.47
C LEU A 171 10.21 -19.46 -15.90
N ILE A 172 9.99 -18.14 -15.92
CA ILE A 172 8.66 -17.54 -16.12
C ILE A 172 8.54 -16.73 -17.41
N THR A 173 9.63 -16.23 -17.98
CA THR A 173 9.61 -15.37 -19.18
C THR A 173 8.85 -16.01 -20.32
N GLY A 174 7.96 -15.24 -20.94
CA GLY A 174 7.16 -15.63 -22.09
C GLY A 174 5.98 -16.54 -21.79
N GLN A 175 5.71 -16.85 -20.51
CA GLN A 175 4.51 -17.60 -20.15
C GLN A 175 3.26 -16.73 -20.32
N ASP A 176 2.18 -17.32 -20.83
CA ASP A 176 0.94 -16.63 -21.14
C ASP A 176 0.15 -16.30 -19.86
N VAL A 177 -0.34 -15.07 -19.77
CA VAL A 177 -1.09 -14.56 -18.62
C VAL A 177 -2.36 -13.81 -19.03
N ILE A 178 -3.43 -13.98 -18.25
CA ILE A 178 -4.57 -13.06 -18.19
C ILE A 178 -4.33 -12.17 -16.97
N VAL A 179 -4.32 -10.84 -17.12
CA VAL A 179 -3.88 -9.95 -16.07
C VAL A 179 -4.85 -8.82 -15.79
N MET A 180 -5.06 -8.48 -14.51
CA MET A 180 -5.72 -7.26 -14.09
C MET A 180 -4.98 -6.05 -14.66
N VAL A 181 -5.68 -5.10 -15.25
CA VAL A 181 -5.10 -3.96 -15.97
C VAL A 181 -4.01 -3.21 -15.18
N TRP A 182 -4.17 -3.05 -13.87
CA TRP A 182 -3.17 -2.39 -13.03
C TRP A 182 -1.93 -3.22 -12.69
N GLN A 183 -1.92 -4.51 -13.05
CA GLN A 183 -0.78 -5.42 -12.92
C GLN A 183 -0.08 -5.67 -14.24
N GLN A 184 -0.61 -5.12 -15.36
CA GLN A 184 -0.07 -5.37 -16.68
C GLN A 184 1.40 -4.95 -16.79
N ASP A 185 1.76 -3.77 -16.31
CA ASP A 185 3.13 -3.27 -16.32
C ASP A 185 4.09 -4.22 -15.57
N ALA A 186 3.71 -4.66 -14.38
CA ALA A 186 4.50 -5.63 -13.62
C ALA A 186 4.61 -6.98 -14.34
N ALA A 187 3.52 -7.47 -14.94
CA ALA A 187 3.52 -8.73 -15.66
C ALA A 187 4.44 -8.71 -16.89
N GLU A 188 4.34 -7.65 -17.70
CA GLU A 188 5.08 -7.55 -18.96
C GLU A 188 6.52 -7.07 -18.76
N ASN A 189 6.72 -5.94 -18.08
CA ASN A 189 8.00 -5.23 -18.05
C ASN A 189 8.93 -5.72 -16.92
N TRP A 190 8.39 -6.30 -15.85
CA TRP A 190 9.19 -6.86 -14.77
C TRP A 190 9.31 -8.36 -14.83
N LEU A 191 8.16 -9.07 -14.83
CA LEU A 191 8.13 -10.55 -14.80
C LEU A 191 8.40 -11.17 -16.18
N GLY A 192 8.31 -10.40 -17.27
CA GLY A 192 8.53 -10.88 -18.63
C GLY A 192 7.46 -11.84 -19.14
N LEU A 193 6.25 -11.77 -18.60
CA LEU A 193 5.11 -12.58 -19.00
C LEU A 193 4.49 -12.06 -20.31
N ASN A 194 3.84 -12.94 -21.05
CA ASN A 194 3.11 -12.60 -22.26
C ASN A 194 1.62 -12.38 -21.97
N THR A 195 1.18 -11.12 -21.97
CA THR A 195 -0.23 -10.78 -21.73
C THR A 195 -1.10 -11.17 -22.90
N VAL A 196 -1.89 -12.23 -22.74
CA VAL A 196 -2.89 -12.67 -23.73
C VAL A 196 -4.07 -11.71 -23.78
N THR A 197 -4.54 -11.26 -22.62
CA THR A 197 -5.59 -10.25 -22.46
C THR A 197 -5.55 -9.64 -21.07
N ILE A 198 -6.15 -8.44 -20.93
CA ILE A 198 -6.38 -7.82 -19.64
C ILE A 198 -7.84 -8.01 -19.21
N PHE A 199 -8.09 -7.93 -17.91
CA PHE A 199 -9.43 -7.74 -17.36
C PHE A 199 -9.45 -6.55 -16.38
N ALA A 200 -10.64 -5.99 -16.17
CA ALA A 200 -10.81 -4.79 -15.36
C ALA A 200 -12.24 -4.70 -14.79
N PRO A 201 -12.45 -3.90 -13.74
CA PRO A 201 -13.79 -3.56 -13.26
C PRO A 201 -14.62 -2.83 -14.31
N GLU A 202 -15.95 -2.79 -14.10
CA GLU A 202 -16.90 -2.22 -15.04
C GLU A 202 -16.68 -0.74 -15.37
N PHE A 203 -16.19 0.03 -14.40
CA PHE A 203 -15.92 1.47 -14.62
C PHE A 203 -14.72 1.73 -15.56
N TYR A 204 -13.84 0.75 -15.76
CA TYR A 204 -12.68 0.91 -16.63
C TYR A 204 -13.11 0.83 -18.10
N GLN A 205 -12.82 1.89 -18.88
CA GLN A 205 -13.14 2.01 -20.31
C GLN A 205 -14.56 1.55 -20.68
N GLY A 206 -15.56 1.92 -19.85
CA GLY A 206 -16.96 1.59 -20.09
C GLY A 206 -17.26 0.08 -20.06
N GLY A 207 -16.53 -0.66 -19.24
CA GLY A 207 -16.74 -2.10 -19.05
C GLY A 207 -16.29 -2.97 -20.23
N LYS A 208 -15.36 -2.48 -21.06
CA LYS A 208 -14.84 -3.23 -22.21
C LYS A 208 -14.16 -4.54 -21.82
N PHE A 209 -13.53 -4.58 -20.64
CA PHE A 209 -12.69 -5.67 -20.17
C PHE A 209 -13.25 -6.35 -18.91
N THR A 210 -14.56 -6.33 -18.72
CA THR A 210 -15.14 -7.03 -17.57
C THR A 210 -14.89 -8.52 -17.60
N PRO A 211 -14.81 -9.20 -16.44
CA PRO A 211 -14.61 -10.65 -16.38
C PRO A 211 -15.58 -11.45 -17.26
N VAL A 212 -16.85 -11.01 -17.35
CA VAL A 212 -17.86 -11.66 -18.19
C VAL A 212 -17.48 -11.59 -19.67
N LYS A 213 -17.00 -10.43 -20.15
CA LYS A 213 -16.56 -10.27 -21.55
C LYS A 213 -15.29 -11.08 -21.85
N ILE A 214 -14.42 -11.26 -20.86
CA ILE A 214 -13.26 -12.13 -21.04
C ILE A 214 -13.68 -13.60 -21.14
N VAL A 215 -14.65 -14.05 -20.33
CA VAL A 215 -15.23 -15.39 -20.46
C VAL A 215 -15.89 -15.59 -21.83
N ASP A 216 -16.58 -14.58 -22.36
CA ASP A 216 -17.15 -14.66 -23.72
C ASP A 216 -16.04 -14.76 -24.79
N ASP A 217 -14.96 -13.96 -24.67
CA ASP A 217 -13.80 -14.05 -25.60
C ASP A 217 -13.11 -15.41 -25.52
N ILE A 218 -12.95 -16.01 -24.33
CA ILE A 218 -12.42 -17.38 -24.19
C ILE A 218 -13.30 -18.38 -24.92
N ARG A 219 -14.61 -18.26 -24.81
CA ARG A 219 -15.58 -19.13 -25.49
C ARG A 219 -15.49 -19.02 -27.01
N GLU A 220 -15.37 -17.80 -27.52
CA GLU A 220 -15.31 -17.52 -28.96
C GLU A 220 -13.95 -17.84 -29.57
N ASN A 221 -12.87 -17.68 -28.81
CA ASN A 221 -11.49 -17.80 -29.27
C ASN A 221 -10.64 -18.75 -28.38
N PRO A 222 -11.05 -20.04 -28.19
CA PRO A 222 -10.40 -20.92 -27.20
C PRO A 222 -8.91 -21.18 -27.49
N VAL A 223 -8.49 -21.21 -28.75
CA VAL A 223 -7.09 -21.39 -29.12
C VAL A 223 -6.16 -20.30 -28.60
N LYS A 224 -6.67 -19.06 -28.48
CA LYS A 224 -5.94 -17.91 -27.94
C LYS A 224 -5.53 -18.12 -26.49
N TYR A 225 -6.31 -18.88 -25.72
CA TYR A 225 -6.16 -19.05 -24.28
C TYR A 225 -5.61 -20.41 -23.84
N GLN A 226 -5.37 -21.32 -24.79
CA GLN A 226 -4.99 -22.72 -24.50
C GLN A 226 -3.68 -22.88 -23.71
N ASN A 227 -2.80 -21.86 -23.75
CA ASN A 227 -1.49 -21.88 -23.08
C ASN A 227 -1.44 -20.94 -21.86
N VAL A 228 -2.57 -20.35 -21.47
CA VAL A 228 -2.59 -19.46 -20.30
C VAL A 228 -2.14 -20.22 -19.06
N LYS A 229 -1.10 -19.70 -18.41
CA LYS A 229 -0.49 -20.29 -17.23
C LYS A 229 -0.93 -19.59 -15.94
N TYR A 230 -1.13 -18.28 -16.01
CA TYR A 230 -1.51 -17.47 -14.84
C TYR A 230 -2.72 -16.58 -15.11
N ILE A 231 -3.48 -16.33 -14.05
CA ILE A 231 -4.46 -15.25 -13.98
C ILE A 231 -4.05 -14.36 -12.82
N ILE A 232 -3.50 -13.18 -13.11
CA ILE A 232 -3.00 -12.26 -12.08
C ILE A 232 -4.06 -11.19 -11.78
N GLU A 233 -4.49 -11.10 -10.55
CA GLU A 233 -5.35 -10.05 -10.03
C GLU A 233 -4.74 -9.38 -8.80
N ASN A 234 -5.35 -8.31 -8.27
CA ASN A 234 -4.93 -7.71 -7.01
C ASN A 234 -6.02 -7.84 -5.93
N MET A 235 -5.60 -8.02 -4.69
CA MET A 235 -6.50 -8.20 -3.56
C MET A 235 -7.40 -6.99 -3.29
N GLN A 236 -6.93 -5.78 -3.60
CA GLN A 236 -7.66 -4.54 -3.35
C GLN A 236 -8.89 -4.37 -4.26
N SER A 237 -8.96 -5.09 -5.37
CA SER A 237 -10.08 -5.05 -6.32
C SER A 237 -11.11 -6.16 -6.12
N GLY A 238 -10.90 -7.02 -5.14
CA GLY A 238 -11.76 -8.16 -4.88
C GLY A 238 -11.49 -9.35 -5.80
N GLU A 239 -12.40 -10.33 -5.83
CA GLU A 239 -12.23 -11.61 -6.54
C GLU A 239 -12.71 -11.56 -8.00
N LEU A 240 -12.29 -10.56 -8.77
CA LEU A 240 -12.76 -10.37 -10.15
C LEU A 240 -12.32 -11.50 -11.10
N ALA A 241 -11.15 -12.10 -10.87
CA ALA A 241 -10.62 -13.18 -11.70
C ALA A 241 -11.28 -14.54 -11.45
N LYS A 242 -12.04 -14.72 -10.38
CA LYS A 242 -12.61 -16.01 -9.98
C LYS A 242 -13.44 -16.67 -11.07
N GLY A 243 -14.36 -15.92 -11.68
CA GLY A 243 -15.19 -16.45 -12.77
C GLY A 243 -14.41 -16.79 -14.03
N ILE A 244 -13.34 -16.06 -14.35
CA ILE A 244 -12.43 -16.37 -15.46
C ILE A 244 -11.71 -17.69 -15.19
N HIS A 245 -11.15 -17.85 -13.99
CA HIS A 245 -10.44 -19.05 -13.56
C HIS A 245 -11.34 -20.28 -13.58
N GLU A 246 -12.54 -20.22 -12.97
CA GLU A 246 -13.51 -21.29 -12.98
C GLU A 246 -13.90 -21.73 -14.41
N TYR A 247 -14.06 -20.75 -15.32
CA TYR A 247 -14.41 -21.07 -16.72
C TYR A 247 -13.26 -21.75 -17.46
N LEU A 248 -12.02 -21.29 -17.29
CA LEU A 248 -10.85 -21.93 -17.90
C LEU A 248 -10.72 -23.38 -17.45
N GLU A 249 -10.82 -23.65 -16.15
CA GLU A 249 -10.69 -25.00 -15.60
C GLU A 249 -11.84 -25.92 -16.00
N THR A 250 -13.09 -25.45 -15.92
CA THR A 250 -14.26 -26.36 -16.04
C THR A 250 -14.83 -26.47 -17.43
N GLN A 251 -14.61 -25.48 -18.30
CA GLN A 251 -15.23 -25.39 -19.62
C GLN A 251 -14.23 -25.35 -20.77
N ALA A 252 -13.04 -24.81 -20.54
CA ALA A 252 -12.00 -24.69 -21.57
C ALA A 252 -10.89 -25.75 -21.45
N ASP A 253 -10.87 -26.54 -20.38
CA ASP A 253 -9.84 -27.54 -20.06
C ASP A 253 -8.42 -26.93 -20.02
N VAL A 254 -8.31 -25.69 -19.51
CA VAL A 254 -7.06 -24.96 -19.34
C VAL A 254 -6.75 -24.83 -17.86
N SER A 255 -5.67 -25.48 -17.40
CA SER A 255 -5.19 -25.36 -16.03
C SER A 255 -4.32 -24.12 -15.89
N ALA A 256 -4.88 -23.05 -15.30
CA ALA A 256 -4.20 -21.80 -15.04
C ALA A 256 -4.21 -21.49 -13.54
N ASP A 257 -3.06 -21.07 -12.99
CA ASP A 257 -2.96 -20.69 -11.59
C ASP A 257 -3.51 -19.25 -11.37
N ARG A 258 -4.46 -19.10 -10.44
CA ARG A 258 -4.94 -17.79 -10.02
C ARG A 258 -3.99 -17.21 -8.97
N VAL A 259 -3.35 -16.09 -9.28
CA VAL A 259 -2.33 -15.43 -8.46
C VAL A 259 -2.86 -14.07 -7.99
N ILE A 260 -2.92 -13.86 -6.68
CA ILE A 260 -3.50 -12.65 -6.08
C ILE A 260 -2.38 -11.76 -5.55
N PHE A 261 -2.00 -10.75 -6.33
CA PHE A 261 -1.01 -9.75 -5.94
C PHE A 261 -1.56 -8.78 -4.90
N THR A 262 -0.66 -8.13 -4.17
CA THR A 262 -1.00 -6.91 -3.45
C THR A 262 -0.30 -5.70 -4.06
N ASN A 263 -0.92 -4.52 -3.93
CA ASN A 263 -0.36 -3.25 -4.40
C ASN A 263 0.22 -2.40 -3.27
N TYR A 264 -0.13 -2.70 -2.02
CA TYR A 264 0.12 -1.79 -0.91
C TYR A 264 0.97 -2.44 0.18
N PRO A 265 2.03 -1.78 0.64
CA PRO A 265 2.64 -2.08 1.93
C PRO A 265 1.58 -2.14 3.04
N LYS A 266 1.79 -2.97 4.05
CA LYS A 266 0.88 -3.16 5.20
C LYS A 266 -0.51 -3.72 4.87
N SER A 267 -0.71 -4.23 3.67
CA SER A 267 -1.97 -4.89 3.29
C SER A 267 -2.10 -6.32 3.82
N LEU A 268 -0.97 -6.96 4.09
CA LEU A 268 -0.88 -8.33 4.60
C LEU A 268 0.18 -8.42 5.72
N PRO A 269 0.03 -9.35 6.67
CA PRO A 269 1.08 -9.62 7.65
C PRO A 269 2.41 -10.01 6.97
N GLY A 270 3.49 -9.32 7.34
CA GLY A 270 4.82 -9.55 6.78
C GLY A 270 5.06 -8.94 5.40
N VAL A 271 4.15 -8.10 4.92
CA VAL A 271 4.30 -7.27 3.71
C VAL A 271 4.23 -5.81 4.14
N ASP A 272 5.31 -5.32 4.74
CA ASP A 272 5.34 -4.04 5.43
C ASP A 272 5.89 -2.89 4.57
N THR A 273 6.68 -3.21 3.53
CA THR A 273 7.39 -2.27 2.66
C THR A 273 7.12 -2.55 1.17
N LEU A 274 7.46 -1.61 0.28
CA LEU A 274 7.41 -1.86 -1.18
C LEU A 274 8.32 -3.02 -1.60
N PRO A 275 9.57 -3.14 -1.10
CA PRO A 275 10.36 -4.35 -1.34
C PRO A 275 9.66 -5.64 -0.93
N ASP A 276 8.91 -5.65 0.18
CA ASP A 276 8.12 -6.82 0.59
C ASP A 276 6.95 -7.11 -0.36
N VAL A 277 6.28 -6.06 -0.86
CA VAL A 277 5.25 -6.20 -1.90
C VAL A 277 5.83 -6.88 -3.15
N LEU A 278 6.98 -6.42 -3.62
CA LEU A 278 7.65 -7.00 -4.78
C LEU A 278 8.05 -8.47 -4.53
N ARG A 279 8.70 -8.77 -3.39
CA ARG A 279 9.06 -10.14 -3.00
C ARG A 279 7.84 -11.06 -2.90
N TYR A 280 6.77 -10.56 -2.29
CA TYR A 280 5.52 -11.31 -2.14
C TYR A 280 4.92 -11.66 -3.50
N ASN A 281 4.72 -10.67 -4.36
CA ASN A 281 4.13 -10.85 -5.69
C ASN A 281 4.99 -11.77 -6.57
N LYS A 282 6.32 -11.58 -6.58
CA LYS A 282 7.27 -12.46 -7.27
C LYS A 282 7.12 -13.91 -6.80
N ASN A 283 7.15 -14.12 -5.49
CA ASN A 283 7.11 -15.46 -4.90
C ASN A 283 5.81 -16.21 -5.25
N LEU A 284 4.68 -15.53 -5.36
CA LEU A 284 3.42 -16.14 -5.79
C LEU A 284 3.53 -16.73 -7.21
N VAL A 285 4.12 -16.00 -8.16
CA VAL A 285 4.31 -16.48 -9.54
C VAL A 285 5.32 -17.64 -9.57
N MET A 286 6.41 -17.52 -8.81
CA MET A 286 7.43 -18.55 -8.74
C MET A 286 6.90 -19.87 -8.15
N GLN A 287 6.07 -19.80 -7.10
CA GLN A 287 5.46 -20.97 -6.47
C GLN A 287 4.44 -21.65 -7.40
N ALA A 288 3.58 -20.87 -8.05
CA ALA A 288 2.61 -21.37 -9.01
C ALA A 288 3.30 -22.07 -10.18
N GLY A 289 4.41 -21.52 -10.68
CA GLY A 289 5.20 -22.13 -11.77
C GLY A 289 5.89 -23.46 -11.42
N THR A 290 6.08 -23.75 -10.12
CA THR A 290 6.79 -24.97 -9.66
C THR A 290 5.86 -26.13 -9.32
N VAL A 291 4.56 -25.89 -9.11
CA VAL A 291 3.58 -26.91 -8.74
C VAL A 291 2.87 -27.42 -9.98
N ALA A 292 3.53 -28.29 -10.76
CA ALA A 292 2.86 -29.18 -11.70
C ALA A 292 2.26 -30.38 -10.92
N GLY A 293 1.18 -30.15 -10.17
CA GLY A 293 0.49 -31.19 -9.40
C GLY A 293 -0.94 -30.72 -9.08
N PRO A 294 -1.89 -31.65 -8.79
CA PRO A 294 -3.30 -31.34 -8.70
C PRO A 294 -3.56 -30.24 -7.66
N ALA A 295 -4.40 -29.29 -8.04
CA ALA A 295 -4.80 -28.08 -7.32
C ALA A 295 -4.88 -28.26 -5.80
N GLY A 296 -3.84 -27.82 -5.10
CA GLY A 296 -3.91 -27.58 -3.67
C GLY A 296 -4.57 -26.23 -3.47
N ASN A 297 -5.71 -26.20 -2.78
CA ASN A 297 -6.36 -24.99 -2.30
C ASN A 297 -5.31 -23.99 -1.77
N GLN A 298 -4.94 -22.99 -2.56
CA GLN A 298 -4.26 -21.83 -2.02
C GLN A 298 -5.24 -21.17 -1.06
N GLN A 299 -4.88 -21.20 0.18
CA GLN A 299 -5.66 -20.74 1.32
C GLN A 299 -6.07 -19.29 1.07
N ALA A 300 -7.36 -19.06 0.88
CA ALA A 300 -7.93 -17.73 0.91
C ALA A 300 -7.34 -16.99 2.12
N ALA A 301 -6.92 -15.75 1.91
CA ALA A 301 -6.50 -14.88 3.02
C ALA A 301 -7.49 -15.08 4.17
N PRO A 302 -7.03 -15.24 5.42
CA PRO A 302 -7.93 -15.54 6.52
C PRO A 302 -9.00 -14.45 6.55
N SER A 303 -10.24 -14.83 6.23
CA SER A 303 -11.39 -13.98 6.51
C SER A 303 -11.25 -13.60 7.98
N ALA A 304 -11.25 -12.30 8.27
CA ALA A 304 -11.23 -11.81 9.63
C ALA A 304 -12.42 -12.41 10.37
N THR A 305 -12.19 -13.55 10.97
CA THR A 305 -13.14 -14.16 11.90
C THR A 305 -13.16 -13.21 13.09
N ALA A 306 -14.26 -12.47 13.22
CA ALA A 306 -14.54 -11.72 14.41
C ALA A 306 -14.31 -12.66 15.60
N ALA A 307 -13.31 -12.34 16.41
CA ALA A 307 -13.06 -13.08 17.64
C ALA A 307 -14.36 -13.08 18.45
N PRO A 308 -14.85 -14.24 18.94
CA PRO A 308 -15.98 -14.24 19.83
C PRO A 308 -15.56 -13.44 21.07
N VAL A 309 -16.26 -12.34 21.32
CA VAL A 309 -16.18 -11.63 22.61
C VAL A 309 -16.60 -12.63 23.67
N GLY A 310 -15.61 -13.22 24.33
CA GLY A 310 -15.82 -14.04 25.50
C GLY A 310 -16.40 -13.18 26.60
N ILE A 311 -17.70 -13.30 26.84
CA ILE A 311 -18.35 -12.79 28.05
C ILE A 311 -17.79 -13.61 29.19
N ALA A 312 -16.71 -13.13 29.82
CA ALA A 312 -16.31 -13.59 31.13
C ALA A 312 -17.35 -13.07 32.12
N ALA A 313 -18.32 -13.93 32.47
CA ALA A 313 -19.22 -13.68 33.56
C ALA A 313 -18.44 -13.69 34.88
N THR A 314 -17.99 -12.53 35.35
CA THR A 314 -17.61 -12.34 36.75
C THR A 314 -18.86 -12.21 37.60
N LEU A 315 -19.31 -13.37 38.10
CA LEU A 315 -20.15 -13.42 39.30
C LEU A 315 -19.29 -13.06 40.50
N GLY A 316 -19.54 -11.89 41.09
CA GLY A 316 -18.84 -11.50 42.31
C GLY A 316 -19.43 -10.23 42.89
N SER A 317 -20.28 -10.43 43.95
CA SER A 317 -20.65 -9.46 45.00
C SER A 317 -21.56 -8.28 44.62
N ILE A 318 -22.89 -8.57 44.57
CA ILE A 318 -23.89 -7.62 45.00
C ILE A 318 -24.09 -7.85 46.50
N GLY A 319 -23.45 -7.04 47.30
CA GLY A 319 -23.63 -6.93 48.74
C GLY A 319 -24.03 -5.52 49.08
N ALA A 320 -25.28 -5.35 49.47
CA ALA A 320 -25.80 -4.33 50.38
C ALA A 320 -25.38 -2.84 50.22
N VAL A 321 -26.20 -2.04 49.51
CA VAL A 321 -26.63 -0.72 49.97
C VAL A 321 -28.08 -0.49 49.52
N LEU A 322 -28.99 -1.09 50.22
CA LEU A 322 -30.36 -0.66 50.31
C LEU A 322 -30.56 -0.29 51.78
N LEU A 323 -30.63 0.97 52.07
CA LEU A 323 -31.34 1.60 53.20
C LEU A 323 -30.83 3.03 53.32
N LEU A 324 -31.72 3.96 53.10
CA LEU A 324 -31.82 5.32 53.54
C LEU A 324 -32.08 6.31 52.38
N TYR A 325 -33.34 6.34 51.95
CA TYR A 325 -34.03 7.61 51.66
C TYR A 325 -35.54 7.29 51.52
N GLY A 326 -36.17 7.11 52.66
CA GLY A 326 -37.59 7.22 52.81
C GLY A 326 -37.95 8.51 53.54
N ARG A 327 -38.95 9.17 53.01
CA ARG A 327 -39.78 10.21 53.61
C ARG A 327 -39.19 11.63 53.68
N ARG A 328 -39.73 12.51 52.85
CA ARG A 328 -40.58 13.64 53.28
C ARG A 328 -41.22 14.33 52.08
N ASN A 329 -42.55 14.34 52.20
CA ASN A 329 -43.58 15.22 51.59
C ASN A 329 -43.71 15.25 50.10
#